data_7ce4df7b8dba46c7dab7348fe6f905ff
#
_entry.id   7ce4df7b8dba46c7dab7348fe6f905ff
#
_cell.length_a   1.000
_cell.length_b   1.000
_cell.length_c   1.000
_cell.angle_alpha   90.00
_cell.angle_beta   90.00
_cell.angle_gamma   90.00
#
_symmetry.space_group_name_H-M   'P 1'
#
loop_
_entity.id
_entity.type
_entity.pdbx_description
1 polymer ?
#
loop_
_entity_poly.entity_id
_entity_poly.type
_entity_poly.pdbx_seq_one_letter_code
_entity_poly.pdbx_strand_id
1 'polypeptide(L)'
;MRFLLDTHIWLWMFREPHKLSSVVHQAVTEPANDCYLSPISIWEVMILLEKKRISFHEDFALWFARTSQDLELEEANLTWQVVHEMRYILPNHKDPADRFLAATAIAFDLILVTADQKLMGIPGLKVLANV
;
A
#
# COMPACT_ATOMS: atom_id res chain seq x y z
N MET A 1 -15.37 4.97 -1.22
CA MET A 1 -14.08 5.58 -0.83
C MET A 1 -12.96 4.98 -1.65
N ARG A 2 -11.85 5.68 -1.74
CA ARG A 2 -10.70 5.28 -2.54
C ARG A 2 -9.49 5.11 -1.63
N PHE A 3 -8.95 3.89 -1.57
CA PHE A 3 -7.86 3.52 -0.66
C PHE A 3 -6.59 3.16 -1.43
N LEU A 4 -5.44 3.57 -0.90
CA LEU A 4 -4.14 3.07 -1.32
C LEU A 4 -3.65 2.12 -0.23
N LEU A 5 -3.36 0.87 -0.59
CA LEU A 5 -2.90 -0.12 0.37
C LEU A 5 -1.40 0.00 0.58
N ASP A 6 -0.96 0.13 1.84
CA ASP A 6 0.43 -0.05 2.19
C ASP A 6 0.82 -1.50 1.89
N THR A 7 2.08 -1.74 1.59
CA THR A 7 2.58 -3.04 1.17
C THR A 7 2.22 -4.15 2.16
N HIS A 8 2.39 -3.92 3.46
CA HIS A 8 2.07 -4.92 4.47
C HIS A 8 0.57 -5.18 4.60
N ILE A 9 -0.27 -4.15 4.45
CA ILE A 9 -1.72 -4.33 4.46
C ILE A 9 -2.14 -5.26 3.32
N TRP A 10 -1.63 -5.00 2.13
CA TRP A 10 -1.88 -5.85 0.97
C TRP A 10 -1.42 -7.30 1.19
N LEU A 11 -0.19 -7.49 1.68
CA LEU A 11 0.32 -8.83 1.96
C LEU A 11 -0.50 -9.55 3.03
N TRP A 12 -0.82 -8.86 4.13
CA TRP A 12 -1.59 -9.46 5.22
C TRP A 12 -3.00 -9.85 4.79
N MET A 13 -3.62 -9.09 3.91
CA MET A 13 -4.96 -9.38 3.42
C MET A 13 -5.07 -10.81 2.88
N PHE A 14 -4.04 -11.29 2.20
CA PHE A 14 -4.05 -12.61 1.57
C PHE A 14 -3.26 -13.67 2.34
N ARG A 15 -2.29 -13.26 3.13
CA ARG A 15 -1.37 -14.19 3.77
C ARG A 15 -1.57 -14.32 5.27
N GLU A 16 -1.97 -13.25 5.92
CA GLU A 16 -2.12 -13.21 7.39
C GLU A 16 -3.29 -12.29 7.77
N PRO A 17 -4.53 -12.61 7.34
CA PRO A 17 -5.66 -11.70 7.53
C PRO A 17 -5.98 -11.40 9.00
N HIS A 18 -5.54 -12.26 9.91
CA HIS A 18 -5.70 -12.03 11.35
C HIS A 18 -4.94 -10.79 11.85
N LYS A 19 -3.96 -10.29 11.09
CA LYS A 19 -3.24 -9.06 11.42
C LYS A 19 -3.99 -7.79 11.07
N LEU A 20 -5.06 -7.89 10.30
CA LEU A 20 -5.88 -6.74 9.95
C LEU A 20 -6.95 -6.50 11.01
N SER A 21 -7.15 -5.23 11.38
CA SER A 21 -8.29 -4.84 12.20
C SER A 21 -9.59 -5.09 11.43
N SER A 22 -10.69 -5.25 12.15
CA SER A 22 -12.00 -5.45 11.52
C SER A 22 -12.39 -4.24 10.65
N VAL A 23 -12.03 -3.04 11.08
CA VAL A 23 -12.31 -1.81 10.32
C VAL A 23 -11.60 -1.82 8.98
N VAL A 24 -10.30 -2.17 8.98
CA VAL A 24 -9.51 -2.24 7.75
C VAL A 24 -10.01 -3.36 6.85
N HIS A 25 -10.26 -4.55 7.41
CA HIS A 25 -10.78 -5.67 6.61
C HIS A 25 -12.10 -5.31 5.93
N GLN A 26 -13.03 -4.69 6.65
CA GLN A 26 -14.31 -4.27 6.07
C GLN A 26 -14.12 -3.21 4.98
N ALA A 27 -13.25 -2.22 5.21
CA ALA A 27 -13.00 -1.16 4.23
C ALA A 27 -12.45 -1.71 2.92
N VAL A 28 -11.48 -2.62 3.01
CA VAL A 28 -10.79 -3.20 1.84
C VAL A 28 -11.70 -4.15 1.07
N THR A 29 -12.58 -4.87 1.76
CA THR A 29 -13.48 -5.86 1.12
C THR A 29 -14.82 -5.29 0.68
N GLU A 30 -15.17 -4.06 1.06
CA GLU A 30 -16.44 -3.43 0.67
C GLU A 30 -16.45 -3.15 -0.85
N PRO A 31 -17.38 -3.76 -1.62
CA PRO A 31 -17.39 -3.59 -3.07
C PRO A 31 -17.59 -2.15 -3.56
N ALA A 32 -18.19 -1.29 -2.74
CA ALA A 32 -18.39 0.11 -3.09
C ALA A 32 -17.11 0.95 -2.98
N ASN A 33 -16.06 0.40 -2.36
CA ASN A 33 -14.77 1.07 -2.22
C ASN A 33 -13.81 0.61 -3.31
N ASP A 34 -12.93 1.51 -3.75
CA ASP A 34 -11.88 1.22 -4.71
C ASP A 34 -10.55 1.08 -3.98
N CYS A 35 -9.82 0.02 -4.28
CA CYS A 35 -8.52 -0.25 -3.71
C CYS A 35 -7.43 -0.13 -4.77
N TYR A 36 -6.40 0.64 -4.44
CA TYR A 36 -5.26 0.90 -5.32
C TYR A 36 -3.99 0.30 -4.71
N LEU A 37 -3.10 -0.17 -5.57
CA LEU A 37 -1.77 -0.62 -5.20
C LEU A 37 -0.73 0.11 -6.03
N SER A 38 0.33 0.59 -5.38
CA SER A 38 1.44 1.23 -6.06
C SER A 38 2.39 0.20 -6.66
N PRO A 39 2.99 0.47 -7.83
CA PRO A 39 4.11 -0.33 -8.33
C PRO A 39 5.26 -0.45 -7.32
N ILE A 40 5.42 0.53 -6.44
CA ILE A 40 6.43 0.50 -5.38
C ILE A 40 6.21 -0.69 -4.43
N SER A 41 4.96 -1.05 -4.15
CA SER A 41 4.68 -2.21 -3.29
C SER A 41 5.17 -3.51 -3.93
N ILE A 42 5.02 -3.66 -5.24
CA ILE A 42 5.54 -4.81 -5.97
C ILE A 42 7.07 -4.84 -5.90
N TRP A 43 7.72 -3.69 -6.11
CA TRP A 43 9.17 -3.56 -6.00
C TRP A 43 9.67 -3.93 -4.61
N GLU A 44 9.00 -3.48 -3.55
CA GLU A 44 9.35 -3.86 -2.18
C GLU A 44 9.31 -5.39 -1.98
N VAL A 45 8.26 -6.04 -2.49
CA VAL A 45 8.15 -7.50 -2.38
C VAL A 45 9.28 -8.19 -3.14
N MET A 46 9.65 -7.69 -4.33
CA MET A 46 10.76 -8.25 -5.09
C MET A 46 12.08 -8.15 -4.33
N ILE A 47 12.31 -7.04 -3.62
CA ILE A 47 13.49 -6.89 -2.77
C ILE A 47 13.45 -7.90 -1.61
N LEU A 48 12.30 -8.07 -0.97
CA LEU A 48 12.15 -9.05 0.11
C LEU A 48 12.41 -10.48 -0.38
N LEU A 49 11.96 -10.81 -1.58
CA LEU A 49 12.23 -12.11 -2.21
C LEU A 49 13.72 -12.32 -2.47
N GLU A 50 14.41 -11.31 -3.00
CA GLU A 50 15.84 -11.37 -3.23
C GLU A 50 16.62 -11.60 -1.93
N LYS A 51 16.20 -10.96 -0.85
CA LYS A 51 16.81 -11.08 0.47
C LYS A 51 16.35 -12.31 1.24
N LYS A 52 15.50 -13.13 0.65
CA LYS A 52 14.93 -14.34 1.27
C LYS A 52 14.19 -14.05 2.57
N ARG A 53 13.59 -12.86 2.68
CA ARG A 53 12.80 -12.45 3.85
C ARG A 53 11.32 -12.78 3.70
N ILE A 54 10.88 -13.15 2.49
CA ILE A 54 9.53 -13.59 2.19
C ILE A 54 9.62 -14.70 1.15
N SER A 55 8.67 -15.61 1.18
CA SER A 55 8.54 -16.67 0.16
C SER A 55 7.08 -16.89 -0.16
N PHE A 56 6.83 -17.36 -1.38
CA PHE A 56 5.52 -17.71 -1.85
C PHE A 56 5.54 -19.19 -2.27
N HIS A 57 4.40 -19.88 -2.09
CA HIS A 57 4.26 -21.29 -2.51
C HIS A 57 4.15 -21.44 -4.02
N GLU A 58 3.92 -20.34 -4.73
CA GLU A 58 3.81 -20.31 -6.19
C GLU A 58 4.63 -19.13 -6.72
N ASP A 59 4.80 -19.07 -8.04
CA ASP A 59 5.44 -17.93 -8.67
C ASP A 59 4.72 -16.63 -8.28
N PHE A 60 5.50 -15.61 -7.90
CA PHE A 60 4.94 -14.35 -7.44
C PHE A 60 4.01 -13.69 -8.46
N ALA A 61 4.37 -13.76 -9.75
CA ALA A 61 3.54 -13.15 -10.80
C ALA A 61 2.16 -13.79 -10.87
N LEU A 62 2.07 -15.11 -10.68
CA LEU A 62 0.79 -15.83 -10.66
C LEU A 62 -0.01 -15.45 -9.40
N TRP A 63 0.64 -15.41 -8.26
CA TRP A 63 0.02 -14.99 -7.01
C TRP A 63 -0.54 -13.56 -7.12
N PHE A 64 0.26 -12.66 -7.68
CA PHE A 64 -0.14 -11.27 -7.88
C PHE A 64 -1.36 -11.16 -8.81
N ALA A 65 -1.33 -11.87 -9.95
CA ALA A 65 -2.42 -11.82 -10.91
C ALA A 65 -3.75 -12.27 -10.28
N ARG A 66 -3.70 -13.36 -9.51
CA ARG A 66 -4.90 -13.89 -8.86
C ARG A 66 -5.42 -12.96 -7.77
N THR A 67 -4.55 -12.51 -6.87
CA THR A 67 -4.97 -11.71 -5.72
C THR A 67 -5.38 -10.29 -6.11
N SER A 68 -4.74 -9.71 -7.12
CA SER A 68 -5.13 -8.40 -7.64
C SER A 68 -6.51 -8.45 -8.28
N GLN A 69 -6.85 -9.56 -8.93
CA GLN A 69 -8.18 -9.75 -9.50
C GLN A 69 -9.23 -9.92 -8.40
N ASP A 70 -8.92 -10.69 -7.35
CA ASP A 70 -9.85 -10.94 -6.25
C ASP A 70 -10.29 -9.65 -5.55
N LEU A 71 -9.38 -8.70 -5.38
CA LEU A 71 -9.68 -7.38 -4.79
C LEU A 71 -10.04 -6.32 -5.82
N GLU A 72 -10.00 -6.66 -7.11
CA GLU A 72 -10.16 -5.68 -8.18
C GLU A 72 -9.22 -4.49 -8.00
N LEU A 73 -7.95 -4.77 -7.69
CA LEU A 73 -6.95 -3.75 -7.45
C LEU A 73 -6.70 -2.90 -8.69
N GLU A 74 -6.65 -1.60 -8.51
CA GLU A 74 -6.27 -0.65 -9.53
C GLU A 74 -4.83 -0.19 -9.31
N GLU A 75 -4.11 0.08 -10.38
CA GLU A 75 -2.74 0.56 -10.28
C GLU A 75 -2.71 2.05 -9.92
N ALA A 76 -2.01 2.39 -8.85
CA ALA A 76 -1.71 3.79 -8.52
C ALA A 76 -0.40 4.18 -9.20
N ASN A 77 -0.50 4.77 -10.38
CA ASN A 77 0.65 5.02 -11.25
C ASN A 77 1.70 5.91 -10.60
N LEU A 78 2.97 5.58 -10.82
CA LEU A 78 4.10 6.39 -10.38
C LEU A 78 4.35 7.49 -11.42
N THR A 79 3.72 8.64 -11.22
CA THR A 79 3.74 9.76 -12.15
C THR A 79 4.76 10.84 -11.74
N TRP A 80 5.02 11.79 -12.65
CA TRP A 80 5.82 12.96 -12.32
C TRP A 80 5.23 13.73 -11.13
N GLN A 81 3.90 13.83 -11.08
CA GLN A 81 3.22 14.50 -9.96
C GLN A 81 3.53 13.83 -8.62
N VAL A 82 3.50 12.50 -8.58
CA VAL A 82 3.85 11.74 -7.36
C VAL A 82 5.27 12.07 -6.92
N VAL A 83 6.23 12.05 -7.85
CA VAL A 83 7.63 12.34 -7.53
C VAL A 83 7.77 13.78 -7.02
N HIS A 84 7.07 14.73 -7.63
CA HIS A 84 7.09 16.13 -7.17
C HIS A 84 6.52 16.27 -5.75
N GLU A 85 5.48 15.53 -5.41
CA GLU A 85 4.89 15.55 -4.06
C GLU A 85 5.87 15.06 -2.99
N MET A 86 6.83 14.21 -3.35
CA MET A 86 7.79 13.67 -2.39
C MET A 86 8.61 14.75 -1.69
N ARG A 87 8.83 15.89 -2.33
CA ARG A 87 9.60 16.99 -1.73
C ARG A 87 8.93 17.60 -0.50
N TYR A 88 7.61 17.41 -0.35
CA TYR A 88 6.84 17.92 0.78
C TYR A 88 6.71 16.91 1.91
N ILE A 89 7.16 15.67 1.70
CA ILE A 89 7.21 14.67 2.75
C ILE A 89 8.39 15.00 3.67
N LEU A 90 8.15 14.94 4.98
CA LEU A 90 9.14 15.38 5.95
C LEU A 90 10.49 14.68 5.79
N PRO A 91 11.62 15.41 5.88
CA PRO A 91 12.95 14.83 5.66
C PRO A 91 13.35 13.72 6.63
N ASN A 92 12.75 13.69 7.83
CA ASN A 92 13.03 12.65 8.83
C ASN A 92 12.37 11.31 8.49
N HIS A 93 11.54 11.26 7.46
CA HIS A 93 10.93 10.02 7.00
C HIS A 93 11.89 9.38 5.99
N LYS A 94 12.68 8.41 6.46
CA LYS A 94 13.85 7.92 5.71
C LYS A 94 13.55 6.79 4.72
N ASP A 95 12.48 6.05 4.92
CA ASP A 95 12.15 4.93 4.02
C ASP A 95 11.62 5.47 2.70
N PRO A 96 12.36 5.29 1.58
CA PRO A 96 11.92 5.82 0.29
C PRO A 96 10.60 5.22 -0.19
N ALA A 97 10.34 3.94 0.08
CA ALA A 97 9.08 3.31 -0.31
C ALA A 97 7.90 3.99 0.39
N ASP A 98 8.02 4.23 1.69
CA ASP A 98 6.97 4.92 2.46
C ASP A 98 6.73 6.34 1.93
N ARG A 99 7.79 7.04 1.54
CA ARG A 99 7.67 8.37 0.96
C ARG A 99 6.93 8.34 -0.36
N PHE A 100 7.20 7.35 -1.22
CA PHE A 100 6.47 7.16 -2.47
C PHE A 100 4.99 6.89 -2.22
N LEU A 101 4.67 6.04 -1.24
CA LEU A 101 3.27 5.72 -0.93
C LEU A 101 2.53 6.95 -0.40
N ALA A 102 3.13 7.69 0.52
CA ALA A 102 2.53 8.92 1.05
C ALA A 102 2.30 9.95 -0.06
N ALA A 103 3.30 10.15 -0.91
CA ALA A 103 3.21 11.10 -2.03
C ALA A 103 2.13 10.67 -3.03
N THR A 104 2.01 9.36 -3.31
CA THR A 104 0.97 8.83 -4.20
C THR A 104 -0.43 9.10 -3.63
N ALA A 105 -0.63 8.84 -2.35
CA ALA A 105 -1.92 9.08 -1.70
C ALA A 105 -2.30 10.56 -1.75
N ILE A 106 -1.34 11.46 -1.52
CA ILE A 106 -1.59 12.90 -1.58
C ILE A 106 -1.90 13.32 -3.02
N ALA A 107 -1.09 12.89 -3.99
CA ALA A 107 -1.23 13.31 -5.38
C ALA A 107 -2.57 12.90 -6.00
N PHE A 108 -3.09 11.73 -5.62
CA PHE A 108 -4.34 11.19 -6.18
C PHE A 108 -5.51 11.28 -5.21
N ASP A 109 -5.34 11.94 -4.08
CA ASP A 109 -6.37 12.08 -3.05
C ASP A 109 -6.94 10.73 -2.62
N LEU A 110 -6.04 9.81 -2.29
CA LEU A 110 -6.36 8.49 -1.77
C LEU A 110 -6.16 8.45 -0.26
N ILE A 111 -6.90 7.57 0.41
CA ILE A 111 -6.69 7.31 1.84
C ILE A 111 -5.66 6.18 1.95
N LEU A 112 -4.53 6.46 2.59
CA LEU A 112 -3.50 5.43 2.81
C LEU A 112 -3.92 4.51 3.94
N VAL A 113 -4.01 3.21 3.66
CA VAL A 113 -4.30 2.19 4.67
C VAL A 113 -2.98 1.61 5.15
N THR A 114 -2.64 1.81 6.42
CA THR A 114 -1.33 1.43 6.95
C THR A 114 -1.39 1.06 8.42
N ALA A 115 -0.45 0.22 8.85
CA ALA A 115 -0.18 -0.06 10.27
C ALA A 115 1.02 0.74 10.79
N ASP A 116 1.75 1.45 9.93
CA ASP A 116 2.96 2.16 10.29
C ASP A 116 2.64 3.54 10.89
N GLN A 117 2.91 3.68 12.18
CA GLN A 117 2.65 4.93 12.89
C GLN A 117 3.51 6.10 12.41
N LYS A 118 4.65 5.82 11.77
CA LYS A 118 5.51 6.87 11.21
C LYS A 118 4.82 7.63 10.08
N LEU A 119 3.82 7.04 9.43
CA LEU A 119 3.06 7.68 8.36
C LEU A 119 1.89 8.51 8.89
N MET A 120 1.57 8.38 10.17
CA MET A 120 0.54 9.20 10.79
C MET A 120 1.05 10.62 10.99
N GLY A 121 0.18 11.61 10.78
CA GLY A 121 0.54 13.01 11.03
C GLY A 121 1.31 13.70 9.92
N ILE A 122 1.55 13.05 8.78
CA ILE A 122 2.12 13.74 7.62
C ILE A 122 1.09 14.74 7.09
N PRO A 123 1.45 16.04 6.97
CA PRO A 123 0.51 17.05 6.49
C PRO A 123 -0.07 16.70 5.11
N GLY A 124 -1.39 16.81 4.98
CA GLY A 124 -2.09 16.52 3.73
C GLY A 124 -2.36 15.03 3.47
N LEU A 125 -1.83 14.12 4.27
CA LEU A 125 -2.05 12.69 4.11
C LEU A 125 -3.24 12.22 4.92
N LYS A 126 -4.21 11.60 4.24
CA LYS A 126 -5.35 10.95 4.91
C LYS A 126 -4.98 9.50 5.16
N VAL A 127 -5.19 9.02 6.37
CA VAL A 127 -4.80 7.67 6.78
C VAL A 127 -5.97 6.92 7.41
N LEU A 128 -6.13 5.66 7.02
CA LEU A 128 -6.93 4.68 7.77
C LEU A 128 -5.95 3.74 8.46
N ALA A 129 -5.87 3.88 9.78
CA ALA A 129 -4.92 3.11 10.57
C ALA A 129 -5.41 1.70 10.83
N ASN A 130 -4.50 0.72 10.73
CA ASN A 130 -4.77 -0.66 11.12
C ASN A 130 -4.56 -0.82 12.63
N VAL A 131 -5.59 -0.50 13.37
CA VAL A 131 -5.58 -0.55 14.84
C VAL A 131 -6.79 -1.31 15.36
#